data_6724d0eef362dd75d8ee5ede204e5b7f
#
_entry.id   6724d0eef362dd75d8ee5ede204e5b7f
#
_cell.length_a   1.000
_cell.length_b   1.000
_cell.length_c   1.000
_cell.angle_alpha   90.00
_cell.angle_beta   90.00
_cell.angle_gamma   90.00
#
_symmetry.space_group_name_H-M   'P 1'
#
loop_
_entity.id
_entity.type
_entity.pdbx_description
1 polymer ?
#
loop_
_entity_poly.entity_id
_entity_poly.type
_entity_poly.pdbx_seq_one_letter_code
_entity_poly.pdbx_strand_id
1 'polypeptide(L)'
;ADAIYFTTRKDDIPPSDMAALNNFRRAKLGLLAPPKTESYDLVVIGAGIAGMSTAVSAARLGCKVALINDRPVVGGNNSSEIRVHLGGAIEIGKYPELGGLQKEFGPVKEGNAQPAGNYEDHKKMEWLQAETNVSLFLNYRAFSVKKEEDRIISITACHIESGEEIEFYGRLFADCT
;
A
#
# COMPACT_ATOMS: atom_id res chain seq x y z
N ALA A 1 17.65 -10.40 0.00
CA ALA A 1 17.80 -9.95 -1.40
C ALA A 1 16.76 -10.67 -2.21
N ASP A 2 15.85 -9.93 -2.78
CA ASP A 2 14.61 -10.49 -3.27
C ASP A 2 14.52 -10.39 -4.80
N ALA A 3 15.68 -10.29 -5.47
CA ALA A 3 15.75 -10.29 -6.92
C ALA A 3 16.82 -11.25 -7.41
N ILE A 4 16.45 -12.06 -8.42
CA ILE A 4 17.37 -12.90 -9.19
C ILE A 4 17.60 -12.18 -10.52
N TYR A 5 18.87 -11.93 -10.83
CA TYR A 5 19.28 -11.32 -12.09
C TYR A 5 20.00 -12.33 -12.96
N PHE A 6 19.51 -12.53 -14.18
CA PHE A 6 20.10 -13.39 -15.18
C PHE A 6 20.76 -12.55 -16.28
N THR A 7 22.01 -12.84 -16.58
CA THR A 7 22.73 -12.18 -17.68
C THR A 7 23.61 -13.17 -18.43
N THR A 8 23.78 -12.95 -19.72
CA THR A 8 24.77 -13.66 -20.55
C THR A 8 26.11 -12.94 -20.63
N ARG A 9 26.20 -11.75 -20.01
CA ARG A 9 27.41 -10.91 -20.01
C ARG A 9 28.18 -11.11 -18.71
N LYS A 10 29.44 -11.49 -18.79
CA LYS A 10 30.28 -11.80 -17.60
C LYS A 10 30.57 -10.59 -16.70
N ASP A 11 30.57 -9.39 -17.25
CA ASP A 11 30.90 -8.11 -16.62
C ASP A 11 29.67 -7.34 -16.14
N ASP A 12 28.47 -7.86 -16.36
CA ASP A 12 27.21 -7.24 -15.99
C ASP A 12 26.82 -7.64 -14.55
N ILE A 13 27.62 -7.19 -13.60
CA ILE A 13 27.49 -7.56 -12.18
C ILE A 13 26.72 -6.45 -11.45
N PRO A 14 25.59 -6.78 -10.77
CA PRO A 14 24.89 -5.81 -9.94
C PRO A 14 25.79 -5.28 -8.81
N PRO A 15 25.85 -3.94 -8.59
CA PRO A 15 26.63 -3.39 -7.49
C PRO A 15 26.03 -3.75 -6.14
N SER A 16 26.87 -3.78 -5.08
CA SER A 16 26.44 -4.07 -3.71
C SER A 16 25.93 -2.84 -2.94
N ASP A 17 26.28 -1.64 -3.38
CA ASP A 17 25.75 -0.41 -2.80
C ASP A 17 24.30 -0.18 -3.23
N MET A 18 23.42 0.18 -2.29
CA MET A 18 21.99 0.29 -2.56
C MET A 18 21.62 1.39 -3.56
N ALA A 19 22.28 2.54 -3.52
CA ALA A 19 22.01 3.62 -4.45
C ALA A 19 22.47 3.24 -5.88
N ALA A 20 23.67 2.65 -5.99
CA ALA A 20 24.20 2.15 -7.25
C ALA A 20 23.37 0.98 -7.79
N LEU A 21 22.88 0.08 -6.91
CA LEU A 21 21.99 -1.01 -7.29
C LEU A 21 20.65 -0.52 -7.84
N ASN A 22 20.06 0.50 -7.21
CA ASN A 22 18.83 1.12 -7.70
C ASN A 22 19.02 1.75 -9.07
N ASN A 23 20.12 2.47 -9.28
CA ASN A 23 20.45 3.04 -10.59
C ASN A 23 20.69 1.95 -11.65
N PHE A 24 21.41 0.90 -11.30
CA PHE A 24 21.62 -0.27 -12.17
C PHE A 24 20.26 -0.91 -12.56
N ARG A 25 19.39 -1.15 -11.58
CA ARG A 25 18.04 -1.70 -11.80
C ARG A 25 17.22 -0.79 -12.72
N ARG A 26 17.19 0.52 -12.46
CA ARG A 26 16.49 1.50 -13.29
C ARG A 26 16.97 1.48 -14.72
N ALA A 27 18.29 1.45 -14.92
CA ALA A 27 18.89 1.36 -16.26
C ALA A 27 18.49 0.07 -16.99
N LYS A 28 18.46 -1.07 -16.29
CA LYS A 28 18.05 -2.37 -16.87
C LYS A 28 16.57 -2.43 -17.24
N LEU A 29 15.72 -1.73 -16.49
CA LEU A 29 14.28 -1.62 -16.74
C LEU A 29 13.94 -0.51 -17.75
N GLY A 30 14.93 0.25 -18.23
CA GLY A 30 14.69 1.40 -19.12
C GLY A 30 14.05 2.61 -18.42
N LEU A 31 14.08 2.67 -17.10
CA LEU A 31 13.51 3.75 -16.29
C LEU A 31 14.52 4.91 -16.22
N LEU A 32 14.75 5.60 -17.33
CA LEU A 32 15.73 6.68 -17.42
C LEU A 32 15.20 8.02 -16.88
N ALA A 33 13.88 8.22 -16.89
CA ALA A 33 13.27 9.41 -16.33
C ALA A 33 13.24 9.33 -14.77
N PRO A 34 13.31 10.46 -14.05
CA PRO A 34 13.08 10.48 -12.61
C PRO A 34 11.68 9.98 -12.28
N PRO A 35 11.44 9.50 -11.03
CA PRO A 35 10.10 9.13 -10.59
C PRO A 35 9.10 10.27 -10.80
N LYS A 36 7.87 9.95 -11.14
CA LYS A 36 6.77 10.92 -11.05
C LYS A 36 6.63 11.37 -9.61
N THR A 37 6.21 12.60 -9.38
CA THR A 37 5.99 13.12 -8.02
C THR A 37 4.52 13.43 -7.78
N GLU A 38 4.02 13.03 -6.62
CA GLU A 38 2.68 13.34 -6.18
C GLU A 38 2.67 13.83 -4.74
N SER A 39 1.69 14.65 -4.36
CA SER A 39 1.62 15.26 -3.03
C SER A 39 0.26 15.05 -2.37
N TYR A 40 0.30 14.68 -1.09
CA TYR A 40 -0.84 14.32 -0.26
C TYR A 40 -0.73 14.92 1.15
N ASP A 41 -1.85 15.00 1.85
CA ASP A 41 -1.84 15.32 3.28
C ASP A 41 -1.38 14.12 4.10
N LEU A 42 -1.85 12.91 3.70
CA LEU A 42 -1.48 11.65 4.33
C LEU A 42 -1.10 10.61 3.27
N VAL A 43 0.02 9.93 3.49
CA VAL A 43 0.45 8.77 2.69
C VAL A 43 0.36 7.53 3.57
N VAL A 44 -0.48 6.57 3.20
CA VAL A 44 -0.71 5.30 3.91
C VAL A 44 -0.08 4.17 3.12
N ILE A 45 0.76 3.38 3.75
CA ILE A 45 1.41 2.20 3.17
C ILE A 45 0.75 0.95 3.74
N GLY A 46 0.25 0.09 2.86
CA GLY A 46 -0.51 -1.11 3.20
C GLY A 46 -2.02 -0.87 3.21
N ALA A 47 -2.76 -1.55 2.31
CA ALA A 47 -4.21 -1.51 2.22
C ALA A 47 -4.89 -2.73 2.88
N GLY A 48 -4.33 -3.18 4.01
CA GLY A 48 -5.04 -4.05 4.95
C GLY A 48 -6.16 -3.29 5.67
N ILE A 49 -6.86 -3.96 6.57
CA ILE A 49 -7.99 -3.35 7.30
C ILE A 49 -7.59 -2.05 8.00
N ALA A 50 -6.41 -2.02 8.63
CA ALA A 50 -5.90 -0.82 9.31
C ALA A 50 -5.67 0.33 8.33
N GLY A 51 -4.99 0.07 7.19
CA GLY A 51 -4.69 1.10 6.20
C GLY A 51 -5.94 1.62 5.50
N MET A 52 -6.87 0.74 5.13
CA MET A 52 -8.17 1.11 4.58
C MET A 52 -8.91 2.05 5.53
N SER A 53 -9.04 1.65 6.81
CA SER A 53 -9.73 2.44 7.83
C SER A 53 -9.04 3.79 8.07
N THR A 54 -7.71 3.81 8.11
CA THR A 54 -6.92 5.04 8.25
C THR A 54 -7.15 5.99 7.07
N ALA A 55 -7.09 5.47 5.84
CA ALA A 55 -7.27 6.27 4.64
C ALA A 55 -8.66 6.89 4.57
N VAL A 56 -9.71 6.09 4.80
CA VAL A 56 -11.10 6.57 4.74
C VAL A 56 -11.40 7.55 5.87
N SER A 57 -10.93 7.28 7.09
CA SER A 57 -11.11 8.22 8.22
C SER A 57 -10.49 9.58 7.91
N ALA A 58 -9.27 9.61 7.40
CA ALA A 58 -8.59 10.86 7.05
C ALA A 58 -9.28 11.57 5.87
N ALA A 59 -9.71 10.84 4.85
CA ALA A 59 -10.42 11.37 3.70
C ALA A 59 -11.75 12.04 4.09
N ARG A 60 -12.52 11.42 4.98
CA ARG A 60 -13.78 11.97 5.52
C ARG A 60 -13.56 13.22 6.38
N LEU A 61 -12.36 13.39 6.92
CA LEU A 61 -11.93 14.62 7.61
C LEU A 61 -11.37 15.69 6.64
N GLY A 62 -11.43 15.45 5.34
CA GLY A 62 -11.02 16.40 4.32
C GLY A 62 -9.56 16.28 3.85
N CYS A 63 -8.79 15.29 4.34
CA CYS A 63 -7.43 15.07 3.88
C CYS A 63 -7.40 14.45 2.49
N LYS A 64 -6.46 14.89 1.65
CA LYS A 64 -6.09 14.19 0.41
C LYS A 64 -5.14 13.03 0.77
N VAL A 65 -5.54 11.80 0.47
CA VAL A 65 -4.86 10.59 0.93
C VAL A 65 -4.35 9.76 -0.24
N ALA A 66 -3.07 9.33 -0.19
CA ALA A 66 -2.57 8.22 -0.99
C ALA A 66 -2.63 6.93 -0.17
N LEU A 67 -3.26 5.89 -0.71
CA LEU A 67 -3.25 4.55 -0.15
C LEU A 67 -2.48 3.62 -1.09
N ILE A 68 -1.32 3.14 -0.64
CA ILE A 68 -0.37 2.37 -1.44
C ILE A 68 -0.40 0.92 -0.98
N ASN A 69 -0.56 -0.01 -1.93
CA ASN A 69 -0.62 -1.45 -1.65
C ASN A 69 0.21 -2.23 -2.67
N ASP A 70 1.02 -3.16 -2.19
CA ASP A 70 1.86 -4.00 -3.04
C ASP A 70 1.13 -5.22 -3.64
N ARG A 71 -0.19 -5.31 -3.42
CA ARG A 71 -1.05 -6.39 -3.93
C ARG A 71 -2.16 -5.86 -4.83
N PRO A 72 -2.74 -6.70 -5.68
CA PRO A 72 -3.84 -6.32 -6.57
C PRO A 72 -5.17 -6.17 -5.85
N VAL A 73 -5.31 -6.69 -4.64
CA VAL A 73 -6.54 -6.62 -3.83
C VAL A 73 -6.30 -5.94 -2.50
N VAL A 74 -7.32 -5.32 -1.95
CA VAL A 74 -7.32 -4.67 -0.63
C VAL A 74 -7.87 -5.62 0.44
N GLY A 75 -7.70 -5.27 1.72
CA GLY A 75 -8.19 -6.06 2.84
C GLY A 75 -7.10 -6.84 3.58
N GLY A 76 -5.92 -6.98 3.00
CA GLY A 76 -4.78 -7.67 3.63
C GLY A 76 -5.11 -9.10 4.02
N ASN A 77 -5.01 -9.45 5.32
CA ASN A 77 -5.34 -10.79 5.80
C ASN A 77 -6.82 -11.15 5.56
N ASN A 78 -7.74 -10.16 5.60
CA ASN A 78 -9.14 -10.34 5.26
C ASN A 78 -9.38 -10.07 3.77
N SER A 79 -8.72 -10.83 2.92
CA SER A 79 -8.90 -10.80 1.47
C SER A 79 -9.00 -12.21 0.90
N SER A 80 -9.38 -12.31 -0.36
CA SER A 80 -9.42 -13.58 -1.10
C SER A 80 -8.04 -14.25 -1.22
N GLU A 81 -6.95 -13.50 -1.06
CA GLU A 81 -5.59 -14.03 -1.12
C GLU A 81 -5.19 -14.77 0.16
N ILE A 82 -5.48 -14.21 1.34
CA ILE A 82 -5.01 -14.74 2.63
C ILE A 82 -6.10 -15.50 3.38
N ARG A 83 -7.37 -15.04 3.29
CA ARG A 83 -8.57 -15.74 3.76
C ARG A 83 -8.62 -15.93 5.27
N VAL A 84 -8.32 -14.88 6.04
CA VAL A 84 -8.50 -14.82 7.48
C VAL A 84 -9.72 -13.96 7.79
N HIS A 85 -10.62 -14.45 8.66
CA HIS A 85 -11.80 -13.69 9.05
C HIS A 85 -11.45 -12.45 9.88
N LEU A 86 -12.34 -11.47 9.87
CA LEU A 86 -12.27 -10.34 10.80
C LEU A 86 -12.68 -10.84 12.19
N GLY A 87 -11.73 -10.89 13.10
CA GLY A 87 -11.95 -11.36 14.46
C GLY A 87 -11.65 -10.25 15.47
N GLY A 88 -11.97 -10.54 16.72
CA GLY A 88 -11.68 -9.66 17.84
C GLY A 88 -12.91 -9.04 18.47
N ALA A 89 -12.70 -8.45 19.63
CA ALA A 89 -13.74 -7.74 20.36
C ALA A 89 -13.68 -6.26 19.98
N ILE A 90 -14.59 -5.85 19.13
CA ILE A 90 -14.79 -4.45 18.73
C ILE A 90 -15.96 -3.87 19.53
N GLU A 91 -16.07 -2.55 19.57
CA GLU A 91 -17.15 -1.84 20.28
C GLU A 91 -17.14 -2.03 21.81
N ILE A 92 -16.00 -2.40 22.37
CA ILE A 92 -15.79 -2.48 23.81
C ILE A 92 -14.79 -1.42 24.27
N GLY A 93 -14.82 -1.09 25.57
CA GLY A 93 -13.90 -0.16 26.17
C GLY A 93 -14.30 1.31 25.99
N LYS A 94 -13.29 2.19 25.96
CA LYS A 94 -13.48 3.65 26.02
C LYS A 94 -14.06 4.25 24.72
N TYR A 95 -13.83 3.59 23.59
CA TYR A 95 -14.18 4.10 22.25
C TYR A 95 -14.94 3.04 21.44
N PRO A 96 -16.21 2.74 21.81
CA PRO A 96 -16.97 1.65 21.19
C PRO A 96 -17.27 1.90 19.70
N GLU A 97 -17.30 3.15 19.25
CA GLU A 97 -17.57 3.55 17.86
C GLU A 97 -16.44 3.21 16.87
N LEU A 98 -15.24 2.85 17.34
CA LEU A 98 -14.11 2.52 16.47
C LEU A 98 -14.38 1.30 15.57
N GLY A 99 -15.30 0.43 15.95
CA GLY A 99 -15.76 -0.68 15.11
C GLY A 99 -16.69 -0.28 13.95
N GLY A 100 -17.14 0.97 13.91
CA GLY A 100 -18.14 1.44 12.94
C GLY A 100 -17.71 1.25 11.49
N LEU A 101 -16.46 1.61 11.15
CA LEU A 101 -15.94 1.45 9.78
C LEU A 101 -15.94 -0.02 9.32
N GLN A 102 -15.55 -0.95 10.19
CA GLN A 102 -15.54 -2.37 9.84
C GLN A 102 -16.93 -2.86 9.42
N LYS A 103 -18.01 -2.33 10.01
CA LYS A 103 -19.39 -2.69 9.65
C LYS A 103 -19.77 -2.26 8.24
N GLU A 104 -19.15 -1.21 7.72
CA GLU A 104 -19.44 -0.71 6.37
C GLU A 104 -18.93 -1.64 5.27
N PHE A 105 -17.75 -2.22 5.44
CA PHE A 105 -17.06 -3.03 4.42
C PHE A 105 -16.90 -4.51 4.79
N GLY A 106 -17.15 -4.87 6.04
CA GLY A 106 -16.98 -6.24 6.53
C GLY A 106 -17.77 -7.25 5.70
N PRO A 107 -17.20 -8.42 5.37
CA PRO A 107 -17.89 -9.46 4.64
C PRO A 107 -19.01 -10.09 5.47
N VAL A 108 -20.08 -10.52 4.78
CA VAL A 108 -21.27 -11.12 5.45
C VAL A 108 -21.04 -12.58 5.81
N LYS A 109 -20.29 -13.33 4.96
CA LYS A 109 -20.06 -14.77 5.13
C LYS A 109 -18.55 -15.01 5.17
N GLU A 110 -17.96 -14.76 6.29
CA GLU A 110 -16.52 -15.00 6.44
C GLU A 110 -16.23 -16.15 7.40
N GLY A 111 -14.99 -16.57 7.40
CA GLY A 111 -14.40 -17.59 8.24
C GLY A 111 -12.97 -17.81 7.78
N ASN A 112 -12.17 -18.57 8.51
CA ASN A 112 -10.82 -18.89 8.08
C ASN A 112 -10.86 -19.90 6.93
N ALA A 113 -10.02 -19.67 5.91
CA ALA A 113 -9.85 -20.56 4.74
C ALA A 113 -11.15 -20.85 3.98
N GLN A 114 -12.09 -19.94 3.96
CA GLN A 114 -13.34 -20.05 3.21
C GLN A 114 -13.11 -19.80 1.71
N PRO A 115 -14.08 -20.12 0.83
CA PRO A 115 -14.03 -19.74 -0.57
C PRO A 115 -13.71 -18.25 -0.78
N ALA A 116 -12.93 -17.92 -1.80
CA ALA A 116 -12.45 -16.56 -2.06
C ALA A 116 -13.57 -15.50 -2.08
N GLY A 117 -14.71 -15.82 -2.70
CA GLY A 117 -15.85 -14.91 -2.80
C GLY A 117 -16.48 -14.50 -1.46
N ASN A 118 -16.24 -15.26 -0.38
CA ASN A 118 -16.75 -14.92 0.94
C ASN A 118 -16.06 -13.69 1.55
N TYR A 119 -14.88 -13.31 1.04
CA TYR A 119 -14.14 -12.15 1.55
C TYR A 119 -14.56 -10.83 0.89
N GLU A 120 -15.41 -10.88 -0.12
CA GLU A 120 -16.05 -9.70 -0.73
C GLU A 120 -15.05 -8.57 -1.05
N ASP A 121 -13.92 -8.89 -1.68
CA ASP A 121 -12.88 -7.90 -2.01
C ASP A 121 -13.42 -6.74 -2.85
N HIS A 122 -14.39 -7.03 -3.74
CA HIS A 122 -15.08 -6.02 -4.54
C HIS A 122 -15.81 -4.99 -3.68
N LYS A 123 -16.49 -5.42 -2.61
CA LYS A 123 -17.19 -4.53 -1.67
C LYS A 123 -16.21 -3.57 -0.98
N LYS A 124 -15.05 -4.07 -0.55
CA LYS A 124 -13.99 -3.26 0.05
C LYS A 124 -13.42 -2.25 -0.96
N MET A 125 -13.24 -2.69 -2.21
CA MET A 125 -12.79 -1.83 -3.30
C MET A 125 -13.78 -0.72 -3.59
N GLU A 126 -15.07 -1.05 -3.74
CA GLU A 126 -16.13 -0.08 -3.97
C GLU A 126 -16.24 0.93 -2.82
N TRP A 127 -16.12 0.46 -1.59
CA TRP A 127 -16.10 1.30 -0.39
C TRP A 127 -14.97 2.31 -0.40
N LEU A 128 -13.75 1.90 -0.79
CA LEU A 128 -12.61 2.82 -0.95
C LEU A 128 -12.79 3.78 -2.11
N GLN A 129 -13.31 3.32 -3.24
CA GLN A 129 -13.51 4.13 -4.45
C GLN A 129 -14.63 5.18 -4.29
N ALA A 130 -15.55 4.97 -3.34
CA ALA A 130 -16.56 5.95 -3.00
C ALA A 130 -15.98 7.20 -2.31
N GLU A 131 -14.78 7.10 -1.74
CA GLU A 131 -14.10 8.20 -1.05
C GLU A 131 -13.24 9.00 -2.05
N THR A 132 -13.77 10.09 -2.56
CA THR A 132 -13.13 10.91 -3.62
C THR A 132 -11.77 11.50 -3.23
N ASN A 133 -11.49 11.62 -1.94
CA ASN A 133 -10.22 12.10 -1.41
C ASN A 133 -9.16 10.99 -1.24
N VAL A 134 -9.48 9.73 -1.55
CA VAL A 134 -8.54 8.61 -1.53
C VAL A 134 -8.06 8.31 -2.94
N SER A 135 -6.75 8.42 -3.16
CA SER A 135 -6.08 7.90 -4.36
C SER A 135 -5.48 6.53 -4.03
N LEU A 136 -5.97 5.47 -4.68
CA LEU A 136 -5.54 4.09 -4.45
C LEU A 136 -4.49 3.66 -5.48
N PHE A 137 -3.35 3.17 -5.00
CA PHE A 137 -2.22 2.68 -5.79
C PHE A 137 -2.00 1.19 -5.51
N LEU A 138 -2.59 0.33 -6.33
CA LEU A 138 -2.41 -1.13 -6.26
C LEU A 138 -1.17 -1.57 -7.02
N ASN A 139 -0.56 -2.67 -6.57
CA ASN A 139 0.69 -3.22 -7.12
C ASN A 139 1.89 -2.27 -6.99
N TYR A 140 1.86 -1.34 -6.07
CA TYR A 140 2.98 -0.45 -5.77
C TYR A 140 3.60 -0.83 -4.42
N ARG A 141 4.88 -1.19 -4.45
CA ARG A 141 5.67 -1.50 -3.25
C ARG A 141 6.54 -0.32 -2.88
N ALA A 142 6.33 0.22 -1.68
CA ALA A 142 7.22 1.20 -1.08
C ALA A 142 8.59 0.57 -0.80
N PHE A 143 9.68 1.23 -1.22
CA PHE A 143 11.03 0.68 -1.07
C PHE A 143 12.08 1.69 -0.62
N SER A 144 11.75 2.98 -0.63
CA SER A 144 12.68 4.04 -0.23
C SER A 144 11.96 5.14 0.53
N VAL A 145 12.66 5.72 1.49
CA VAL A 145 12.18 6.83 2.33
C VAL A 145 13.20 7.95 2.27
N LYS A 146 12.74 9.17 2.02
CA LYS A 146 13.54 10.38 2.16
C LYS A 146 13.20 11.08 3.46
N LYS A 147 14.22 11.42 4.24
CA LYS A 147 14.12 12.15 5.49
C LYS A 147 14.88 13.47 5.41
N GLU A 148 14.37 14.45 6.11
CA GLU A 148 15.09 15.67 6.46
C GLU A 148 15.07 15.77 7.98
N GLU A 149 16.24 15.73 8.60
CA GLU A 149 16.39 15.59 10.05
C GLU A 149 15.61 14.37 10.58
N ASP A 150 14.67 14.56 11.49
CA ASP A 150 13.83 13.50 12.06
C ASP A 150 12.46 13.35 11.38
N ARG A 151 12.25 14.03 10.26
CA ARG A 151 10.97 14.04 9.56
C ARG A 151 11.05 13.29 8.23
N ILE A 152 10.07 12.41 7.98
CA ILE A 152 9.85 11.83 6.66
C ILE A 152 9.24 12.89 5.75
N ILE A 153 9.83 13.07 4.55
CA ILE A 153 9.41 14.04 3.54
C ILE A 153 8.69 13.34 2.39
N SER A 154 9.23 12.21 1.94
CA SER A 154 8.63 11.42 0.88
C SER A 154 8.95 9.95 1.03
N ILE A 155 8.14 9.13 0.36
CA ILE A 155 8.46 7.73 0.09
C ILE A 155 8.45 7.50 -1.41
N THR A 156 9.26 6.56 -1.88
CA THR A 156 9.20 6.11 -3.28
C THR A 156 8.63 4.70 -3.32
N ALA A 157 7.61 4.50 -4.15
CA ALA A 157 7.05 3.20 -4.43
C ALA A 157 7.22 2.84 -5.91
N CYS A 158 7.35 1.54 -6.18
CA CYS A 158 7.55 0.98 -7.50
C CYS A 158 6.40 0.03 -7.84
N HIS A 159 5.82 0.19 -9.02
CA HIS A 159 4.85 -0.77 -9.54
C HIS A 159 5.55 -2.11 -9.81
N ILE A 160 5.05 -3.19 -9.21
CA ILE A 160 5.77 -4.48 -9.16
C ILE A 160 5.94 -5.15 -10.53
N GLU A 161 5.07 -4.86 -11.50
CA GLU A 161 5.14 -5.44 -12.84
C GLU A 161 5.89 -4.55 -13.81
N SER A 162 5.51 -3.25 -13.92
CA SER A 162 6.10 -2.33 -14.90
C SER A 162 7.41 -1.71 -14.44
N GLY A 163 7.67 -1.68 -13.12
CA GLY A 163 8.80 -0.98 -12.54
C GLY A 163 8.63 0.54 -12.50
N GLU A 164 7.48 1.09 -12.92
CA GLU A 164 7.19 2.52 -12.79
C GLU A 164 7.35 2.99 -11.35
N GLU A 165 8.02 4.12 -11.14
CA GLU A 165 8.29 4.66 -9.83
C GLU A 165 7.55 5.98 -9.62
N ILE A 166 6.95 6.11 -8.43
CA ILE A 166 6.30 7.35 -7.97
C ILE A 166 6.89 7.73 -6.62
N GLU A 167 7.31 8.99 -6.48
CA GLU A 167 7.71 9.59 -5.21
C GLU A 167 6.51 10.35 -4.62
N PHE A 168 6.04 9.87 -3.49
CA PHE A 168 4.90 10.41 -2.75
C PHE A 168 5.37 11.35 -1.65
N TYR A 169 5.09 12.63 -1.79
CA TYR A 169 5.29 13.63 -0.75
C TYR A 169 4.09 13.66 0.19
N GLY A 170 4.33 13.74 1.50
CA GLY A 170 3.26 13.75 2.50
C GLY A 170 3.55 14.70 3.64
N ARG A 171 2.49 15.26 4.23
CA ARG A 171 2.59 15.97 5.52
C ARG A 171 2.69 14.96 6.66
N LEU A 172 1.99 13.81 6.52
CA LEU A 172 1.98 12.69 7.45
C LEU A 172 2.14 11.38 6.69
N PHE A 173 2.69 10.38 7.37
CA PHE A 173 2.86 9.02 6.85
C PHE A 173 2.35 8.02 7.88
N ALA A 174 1.66 6.98 7.40
CA ALA A 174 1.18 5.87 8.22
C ALA A 174 1.66 4.55 7.62
N ASP A 175 2.42 3.78 8.40
CA ASP A 175 2.77 2.40 8.06
C ASP A 175 1.71 1.45 8.63
N CYS A 176 0.99 0.79 7.73
CA CYS A 176 -0.08 -0.16 8.01
C CYS A 176 0.19 -1.53 7.35
N THR A 177 1.48 -1.85 7.11
CA THR A 177 1.91 -3.13 6.52
C THR A 177 1.83 -4.31 7.47
#